data_ab8064326120a8ff6416fca9dd5d806b
#
_entry.id   ab8064326120a8ff6416fca9dd5d806b
#
_cell.length_a   1.000
_cell.length_b   1.000
_cell.length_c   1.000
_cell.angle_alpha   90.00
_cell.angle_beta   90.00
_cell.angle_gamma   90.00
#
_symmetry.space_group_name_H-M   'P 1'
#
loop_
_entity.id
_entity.type
_entity.pdbx_description
1 polymer ?
#
loop_
_entity_poly.entity_id
_entity_poly.type
_entity_poly.pdbx_seq_one_letter_code
_entity_poly.pdbx_strand_id
1 'polypeptide(L)'
;MDQEYQRAVTRICVETALLLLQHGAESAVVVQMAQRLGVALGIESVECALTANAVLLTTLSKQHCITTVRKNVDKGINMQIVTDVQHIVVAVEHHLYDLSMAQKKLDKLKSLKYNRYLVVFMIGLSCASFAHLSGGDMTICAITFIASAIAMFVRQEISKRHYNPLIVFAITAFVASLISGMSLKYSLGNDPHIALASSVLLLVPGFPLINSLADILKGYVNMGIGRWTIATVLTFGACLGIVFALNLLNIVSWVG
;
A
#
# COMPACT_ATOMS: atom_id res chain seq x y z
N MET A 1 15.02 -2.71 -36.09
CA MET A 1 14.21 -1.74 -35.32
C MET A 1 15.03 -0.46 -35.21
N ASP A 2 14.41 0.70 -35.37
CA ASP A 2 15.08 1.99 -35.16
C ASP A 2 15.40 2.19 -33.67
N GLN A 3 16.58 2.74 -33.37
CA GLN A 3 17.02 2.95 -32.00
C GLN A 3 16.08 3.93 -31.23
N GLU A 4 15.49 4.86 -31.95
CA GLU A 4 14.52 5.79 -31.40
C GLU A 4 13.21 5.10 -30.98
N TYR A 5 12.75 4.17 -31.82
CA TYR A 5 11.59 3.32 -31.47
C TYR A 5 11.88 2.43 -30.26
N GLN A 6 13.05 1.79 -30.19
CA GLN A 6 13.45 1.00 -29.03
C GLN A 6 13.45 1.83 -27.73
N ARG A 7 13.96 3.08 -27.79
CA ARG A 7 13.92 4.01 -26.65
C ARG A 7 12.48 4.32 -26.20
N ALA A 8 11.59 4.53 -27.16
CA ALA A 8 10.18 4.80 -26.85
C ALA A 8 9.51 3.59 -26.20
N VAL A 9 9.78 2.37 -26.71
CA VAL A 9 9.27 1.12 -26.08
C VAL A 9 9.86 0.91 -24.69
N THR A 10 11.17 1.14 -24.50
CA THR A 10 11.80 1.03 -23.18
C THR A 10 11.14 1.98 -22.17
N ARG A 11 10.82 3.18 -22.62
CA ARG A 11 10.17 4.19 -21.79
C ARG A 11 8.77 3.75 -21.34
N ILE A 12 7.94 3.27 -22.26
CA ILE A 12 6.58 2.83 -21.90
C ILE A 12 6.61 1.59 -20.99
N CYS A 13 7.54 0.66 -21.21
CA CYS A 13 7.71 -0.52 -20.37
C CYS A 13 8.09 -0.15 -18.92
N VAL A 14 9.05 0.78 -18.74
CA VAL A 14 9.42 1.21 -17.38
C VAL A 14 8.33 2.05 -16.72
N GLU A 15 7.58 2.85 -17.47
CA GLU A 15 6.43 3.60 -16.94
C GLU A 15 5.31 2.65 -16.50
N THR A 16 5.03 1.62 -17.27
CA THR A 16 4.08 0.55 -16.92
C THR A 16 4.51 -0.16 -15.63
N ALA A 17 5.77 -0.62 -15.56
CA ALA A 17 6.31 -1.25 -14.36
C ALA A 17 6.22 -0.32 -13.13
N LEU A 18 6.55 0.96 -13.31
CA LEU A 18 6.51 1.95 -12.25
C LEU A 18 5.08 2.21 -11.75
N LEU A 19 4.10 2.35 -12.66
CA LEU A 19 2.70 2.54 -12.29
C LEU A 19 2.17 1.35 -11.48
N LEU A 20 2.45 0.13 -11.91
CA LEU A 20 2.05 -1.08 -11.20
C LEU A 20 2.66 -1.13 -9.80
N LEU A 21 3.98 -0.89 -9.69
CA LEU A 21 4.70 -0.93 -8.44
C LEU A 21 4.24 0.15 -7.45
N GLN A 22 4.02 1.38 -7.92
CA GLN A 22 3.55 2.53 -7.13
C GLN A 22 2.16 2.32 -6.54
N HIS A 23 1.33 1.47 -7.17
CA HIS A 23 -0.04 1.21 -6.73
C HIS A 23 -0.22 -0.15 -6.07
N GLY A 24 0.89 -0.77 -5.66
CA GLY A 24 0.88 -1.94 -4.80
C GLY A 24 0.79 -3.28 -5.51
N ALA A 25 1.05 -3.35 -6.83
CA ALA A 25 1.12 -4.64 -7.52
C ALA A 25 2.26 -5.51 -6.97
N GLU A 26 2.05 -6.82 -7.02
CA GLU A 26 3.05 -7.82 -6.69
C GLU A 26 4.21 -7.79 -7.71
N SER A 27 5.44 -8.03 -7.27
CA SER A 27 6.63 -7.91 -8.13
C SER A 27 6.58 -8.80 -9.36
N ALA A 28 6.04 -10.02 -9.23
CA ALA A 28 5.86 -10.92 -10.35
C ALA A 28 4.96 -10.32 -11.45
N VAL A 29 3.85 -9.68 -11.05
CA VAL A 29 2.92 -9.02 -11.98
C VAL A 29 3.60 -7.84 -12.66
N VAL A 30 4.36 -7.03 -11.91
CA VAL A 30 5.11 -5.88 -12.46
C VAL A 30 6.07 -6.31 -13.56
N VAL A 31 6.90 -7.33 -13.27
CA VAL A 31 7.90 -7.85 -14.21
C VAL A 31 7.20 -8.45 -15.43
N GLN A 32 6.21 -9.31 -15.21
CA GLN A 32 5.47 -9.98 -16.28
C GLN A 32 4.79 -8.98 -17.24
N MET A 33 4.12 -7.95 -16.70
CA MET A 33 3.43 -6.96 -17.55
C MET A 33 4.42 -6.12 -18.37
N ALA A 34 5.56 -5.72 -17.78
CA ALA A 34 6.59 -4.99 -18.50
C ALA A 34 7.20 -5.82 -19.64
N GLN A 35 7.47 -7.11 -19.39
CA GLN A 35 7.98 -8.04 -20.38
C GLN A 35 6.98 -8.27 -21.52
N ARG A 36 5.73 -8.60 -21.17
CA ARG A 36 4.67 -8.82 -22.16
C ARG A 36 4.47 -7.61 -23.06
N LEU A 37 4.42 -6.40 -22.47
CA LEU A 37 4.28 -5.15 -23.23
C LEU A 37 5.43 -4.94 -24.22
N GLY A 38 6.68 -5.13 -23.78
CA GLY A 38 7.84 -4.94 -24.66
C GLY A 38 7.91 -5.97 -25.79
N VAL A 39 7.62 -7.24 -25.50
CA VAL A 39 7.56 -8.30 -26.51
C VAL A 39 6.44 -8.03 -27.53
N ALA A 40 5.25 -7.63 -27.07
CA ALA A 40 4.12 -7.29 -27.94
C ALA A 40 4.43 -6.10 -28.87
N LEU A 41 5.31 -5.18 -28.43
CA LEU A 41 5.80 -4.06 -29.23
C LEU A 41 7.06 -4.40 -30.07
N GLY A 42 7.44 -5.68 -30.13
CA GLY A 42 8.49 -6.19 -31.02
C GLY A 42 9.91 -6.11 -30.45
N ILE A 43 10.10 -5.97 -29.14
CA ILE A 43 11.39 -6.10 -28.46
C ILE A 43 11.71 -7.59 -28.28
N GLU A 44 12.96 -7.99 -28.49
CA GLU A 44 13.40 -9.38 -28.37
C GLU A 44 13.41 -9.87 -26.93
N SER A 45 13.92 -9.05 -26.01
CA SER A 45 13.96 -9.35 -24.58
C SER A 45 13.81 -8.09 -23.72
N VAL A 46 13.07 -8.24 -22.63
CA VAL A 46 12.90 -7.19 -21.60
C VAL A 46 13.28 -7.78 -20.26
N GLU A 47 14.32 -7.24 -19.66
CA GLU A 47 14.78 -7.60 -18.34
C GLU A 47 14.38 -6.52 -17.34
N CYS A 48 13.71 -6.92 -16.25
CA CYS A 48 13.22 -5.99 -15.24
C CYS A 48 13.69 -6.44 -13.85
N ALA A 49 14.47 -5.60 -13.19
CA ALA A 49 14.89 -5.77 -11.81
C ALA A 49 14.18 -4.73 -10.92
N LEU A 50 13.63 -5.21 -9.81
CA LEU A 50 12.87 -4.39 -8.87
C LEU A 50 13.60 -4.25 -7.55
N THR A 51 13.59 -3.03 -7.03
CA THR A 51 13.97 -2.72 -5.65
C THR A 51 12.88 -1.87 -4.99
N ALA A 52 12.89 -1.77 -3.68
CA ALA A 52 11.91 -0.95 -2.95
C ALA A 52 11.85 0.50 -3.47
N ASN A 53 12.99 1.06 -3.91
CA ASN A 53 13.12 2.47 -4.26
C ASN A 53 13.28 2.73 -5.76
N ALA A 54 13.44 1.71 -6.59
CA ALA A 54 13.69 1.88 -8.03
C ALA A 54 13.24 0.70 -8.86
N VAL A 55 12.91 0.98 -10.12
CA VAL A 55 12.73 0.02 -11.20
C VAL A 55 13.89 0.18 -12.15
N LEU A 56 14.62 -0.89 -12.40
CA LEU A 56 15.65 -1.01 -13.44
C LEU A 56 15.07 -1.85 -14.57
N LEU A 57 15.07 -1.33 -15.79
CA LEU A 57 14.55 -2.04 -16.95
C LEU A 57 15.54 -1.93 -18.11
N THR A 58 15.83 -3.07 -18.71
CA THR A 58 16.71 -3.20 -19.88
C THR A 58 15.94 -3.85 -21.02
N THR A 59 16.02 -3.26 -22.20
CA THR A 59 15.48 -3.85 -23.43
C THR A 59 16.62 -4.22 -24.36
N LEU A 60 16.53 -5.42 -24.95
CA LEU A 60 17.47 -5.91 -25.95
C LEU A 60 16.74 -6.04 -27.30
N SER A 61 17.33 -5.47 -28.35
CA SER A 61 16.87 -5.62 -29.73
C SER A 61 18.05 -5.45 -30.71
N LYS A 62 18.26 -6.42 -31.62
CA LYS A 62 19.31 -6.42 -32.65
C LYS A 62 20.71 -6.03 -32.08
N GLN A 63 21.11 -6.67 -30.97
CA GLN A 63 22.36 -6.43 -30.24
C GLN A 63 22.50 -5.03 -29.59
N HIS A 64 21.48 -4.19 -29.67
CA HIS A 64 21.44 -2.94 -28.93
C HIS A 64 20.73 -3.14 -27.59
N CYS A 65 21.40 -2.74 -26.50
CA CYS A 65 20.91 -2.82 -25.14
C CYS A 65 20.61 -1.41 -24.63
N ILE A 66 19.37 -1.16 -24.20
CA ILE A 66 18.98 0.12 -23.59
C ILE A 66 18.51 -0.13 -22.18
N THR A 67 19.23 0.43 -21.21
CA THR A 67 18.90 0.34 -19.79
C THR A 67 18.40 1.68 -19.27
N THR A 68 17.35 1.65 -18.49
CA THR A 68 16.81 2.84 -17.81
C THR A 68 16.50 2.52 -16.37
N VAL A 69 16.64 3.53 -15.51
CA VAL A 69 16.29 3.47 -14.08
C VAL A 69 15.28 4.55 -13.77
N ARG A 70 14.26 4.19 -13.01
CA ARG A 70 13.26 5.13 -12.48
C ARG A 70 13.11 4.96 -10.98
N LYS A 71 13.09 6.09 -10.28
CA LYS A 71 12.82 6.11 -8.84
C LYS A 71 11.38 5.70 -8.58
N ASN A 72 11.19 4.76 -7.66
CA ASN A 72 9.87 4.40 -7.15
C ASN A 72 9.50 5.30 -5.97
N VAL A 73 8.28 5.83 -6.01
CA VAL A 73 7.66 6.56 -4.89
C VAL A 73 6.28 5.96 -4.69
N ASP A 74 6.03 5.37 -3.54
CA ASP A 74 4.74 4.78 -3.21
C ASP A 74 3.62 5.82 -3.26
N LYS A 75 2.57 5.53 -4.02
CA LYS A 75 1.36 6.37 -4.17
C LYS A 75 0.16 5.83 -3.41
N GLY A 76 0.37 4.73 -2.70
CA GLY A 76 -0.67 3.99 -2.02
C GLY A 76 -1.37 2.96 -2.91
N ILE A 77 -1.98 1.98 -2.26
CA ILE A 77 -2.62 0.85 -2.93
C ILE A 77 -3.83 1.32 -3.75
N ASN A 78 -3.84 1.01 -5.04
CA ASN A 78 -4.96 1.25 -5.94
C ASN A 78 -5.05 0.15 -7.00
N MET A 79 -5.85 -0.89 -6.69
CA MET A 79 -6.00 -2.05 -7.57
C MET A 79 -6.71 -1.73 -8.88
N GLN A 80 -7.53 -0.66 -8.94
CA GLN A 80 -8.14 -0.22 -10.19
C GLN A 80 -7.07 0.19 -11.21
N ILE A 81 -6.09 1.01 -10.79
CA ILE A 81 -4.98 1.37 -11.69
C ILE A 81 -4.19 0.14 -12.13
N VAL A 82 -3.94 -0.80 -11.21
CA VAL A 82 -3.26 -2.06 -11.54
C VAL A 82 -4.03 -2.82 -12.63
N THR A 83 -5.35 -2.95 -12.48
CA THR A 83 -6.22 -3.62 -13.46
C THR A 83 -6.28 -2.86 -14.79
N ASP A 84 -6.40 -1.53 -14.76
CA ASP A 84 -6.46 -0.70 -15.98
C ASP A 84 -5.16 -0.80 -16.78
N VAL A 85 -3.99 -0.81 -16.09
CA VAL A 85 -2.69 -1.03 -16.73
C VAL A 85 -2.62 -2.41 -17.36
N GLN A 86 -3.08 -3.46 -16.67
CA GLN A 86 -3.12 -4.81 -17.24
C GLN A 86 -4.01 -4.88 -18.48
N HIS A 87 -5.17 -4.23 -18.48
CA HIS A 87 -6.04 -4.15 -19.66
C HIS A 87 -5.35 -3.46 -20.84
N ILE A 88 -4.58 -2.39 -20.59
CA ILE A 88 -3.82 -1.72 -21.64
C ILE A 88 -2.76 -2.67 -22.24
N VAL A 89 -2.03 -3.41 -21.41
CA VAL A 89 -1.03 -4.37 -21.86
C VAL A 89 -1.67 -5.47 -22.72
N VAL A 90 -2.78 -6.04 -22.25
CA VAL A 90 -3.53 -7.06 -23.01
C VAL A 90 -4.05 -6.50 -24.34
N ALA A 91 -4.53 -5.25 -24.37
CA ALA A 91 -4.98 -4.62 -25.62
C ALA A 91 -3.83 -4.42 -26.63
N VAL A 92 -2.60 -4.15 -26.17
CA VAL A 92 -1.41 -4.09 -27.04
C VAL A 92 -1.06 -5.48 -27.56
N GLU A 93 -1.11 -6.53 -26.75
CA GLU A 93 -0.86 -7.91 -27.17
C GLU A 93 -1.82 -8.38 -28.26
N HIS A 94 -3.08 -7.97 -28.17
CA HIS A 94 -4.08 -8.26 -29.20
C HIS A 94 -4.03 -7.28 -30.40
N HIS A 95 -2.99 -6.45 -30.49
CA HIS A 95 -2.81 -5.45 -31.56
C HIS A 95 -3.94 -4.42 -31.69
N LEU A 96 -4.72 -4.23 -30.61
CA LEU A 96 -5.78 -3.21 -30.55
C LEU A 96 -5.20 -1.82 -30.31
N TYR A 97 -4.07 -1.73 -29.63
CA TYR A 97 -3.37 -0.49 -29.35
C TYR A 97 -1.94 -0.56 -29.89
N ASP A 98 -1.54 0.50 -30.58
CA ASP A 98 -0.15 0.77 -30.93
C ASP A 98 0.59 1.45 -29.77
N LEU A 99 1.90 1.67 -29.93
CA LEU A 99 2.74 2.34 -28.93
C LEU A 99 2.17 3.71 -28.53
N SER A 100 1.72 4.51 -29.51
CA SER A 100 1.24 5.87 -29.30
C SER A 100 -0.09 5.90 -28.52
N MET A 101 -0.97 4.95 -28.82
CA MET A 101 -2.26 4.81 -28.16
C MET A 101 -2.10 4.27 -26.74
N ALA A 102 -1.23 3.28 -26.54
CA ALA A 102 -0.90 2.74 -25.23
C ALA A 102 -0.34 3.82 -24.30
N GLN A 103 0.61 4.63 -24.80
CA GLN A 103 1.16 5.75 -24.03
C GLN A 103 0.07 6.76 -23.63
N LYS A 104 -0.78 7.19 -24.59
CA LYS A 104 -1.88 8.10 -24.30
C LYS A 104 -2.89 7.55 -23.29
N LYS A 105 -3.10 6.22 -23.28
CA LYS A 105 -3.99 5.56 -22.30
C LYS A 105 -3.36 5.52 -20.92
N LEU A 106 -2.07 5.19 -20.81
CA LEU A 106 -1.33 5.23 -19.54
C LEU A 106 -1.30 6.64 -18.92
N ASP A 107 -1.03 7.67 -19.74
CA ASP A 107 -0.99 9.07 -19.30
C ASP A 107 -2.35 9.59 -18.79
N LYS A 108 -3.45 9.01 -19.28
CA LYS A 108 -4.81 9.36 -18.88
C LYS A 108 -5.30 8.65 -17.62
N LEU A 109 -4.55 7.67 -17.10
CA LEU A 109 -4.92 6.98 -15.87
C LEU A 109 -4.96 7.95 -14.70
N LYS A 110 -6.10 8.03 -14.05
CA LYS A 110 -6.30 8.85 -12.86
C LYS A 110 -6.62 7.96 -11.68
N SER A 111 -5.89 8.14 -10.59
CA SER A 111 -6.22 7.50 -9.33
C SER A 111 -7.53 8.05 -8.79
N LEU A 112 -8.61 7.30 -8.93
CA LEU A 112 -9.87 7.63 -8.30
C LEU A 112 -9.75 7.40 -6.80
N LYS A 113 -10.07 8.42 -6.01
CA LYS A 113 -10.06 8.35 -4.54
C LYS A 113 -11.49 8.49 -4.04
N TYR A 114 -11.86 7.65 -3.09
CA TYR A 114 -13.13 7.78 -2.38
C TYR A 114 -13.20 9.09 -1.58
N ASN A 115 -14.43 9.55 -1.32
CA ASN A 115 -14.65 10.69 -0.45
C ASN A 115 -14.02 10.43 0.93
N ARG A 116 -13.25 11.39 1.45
CA ARG A 116 -12.51 11.24 2.70
C ARG A 116 -13.41 10.89 3.89
N TYR A 117 -14.58 11.49 3.97
CA TYR A 117 -15.52 11.25 5.08
C TYR A 117 -16.16 9.87 4.98
N LEU A 118 -16.45 9.42 3.75
CA LEU A 118 -16.91 8.05 3.51
C LEU A 118 -15.88 7.02 3.98
N VAL A 119 -14.60 7.25 3.68
CA VAL A 119 -13.51 6.36 4.14
C VAL A 119 -13.42 6.34 5.67
N VAL A 120 -13.52 7.49 6.34
CA VAL A 120 -13.54 7.56 7.81
C VAL A 120 -14.69 6.75 8.40
N PHE A 121 -15.90 6.93 7.86
CA PHE A 121 -17.08 6.20 8.32
C PHE A 121 -16.95 4.68 8.10
N MET A 122 -16.52 4.27 6.92
CA MET A 122 -16.37 2.85 6.58
C MET A 122 -15.28 2.15 7.39
N ILE A 123 -14.17 2.82 7.68
CA ILE A 123 -13.11 2.29 8.55
C ILE A 123 -13.64 2.14 9.99
N GLY A 124 -14.35 3.15 10.51
CA GLY A 124 -15.00 3.05 11.81
C GLY A 124 -15.94 1.85 11.90
N LEU A 125 -16.81 1.68 10.89
CA LEU A 125 -17.75 0.57 10.81
C LEU A 125 -17.04 -0.79 10.70
N SER A 126 -15.97 -0.88 9.91
CA SER A 126 -15.18 -2.10 9.76
C SER A 126 -14.54 -2.53 11.10
N CYS A 127 -13.92 -1.60 11.82
CA CYS A 127 -13.31 -1.88 13.13
C CYS A 127 -14.38 -2.28 14.18
N ALA A 128 -15.54 -1.61 14.18
CA ALA A 128 -16.65 -1.96 15.06
C ALA A 128 -17.23 -3.34 14.75
N SER A 129 -17.36 -3.70 13.47
CA SER A 129 -17.80 -5.03 13.05
C SER A 129 -16.80 -6.10 13.49
N PHE A 130 -15.51 -5.83 13.41
CA PHE A 130 -14.47 -6.74 13.92
C PHE A 130 -14.56 -6.90 15.43
N ALA A 131 -14.80 -5.81 16.18
CA ALA A 131 -15.04 -5.87 17.62
C ALA A 131 -16.26 -6.75 17.95
N HIS A 132 -17.34 -6.63 17.19
CA HIS A 132 -18.52 -7.47 17.37
C HIS A 132 -18.24 -8.95 17.10
N LEU A 133 -17.53 -9.27 16.02
CA LEU A 133 -17.11 -10.63 15.70
C LEU A 133 -16.19 -11.23 16.76
N SER A 134 -15.44 -10.39 17.47
CA SER A 134 -14.57 -10.80 18.59
C SER A 134 -15.33 -10.96 19.92
N GLY A 135 -16.65 -10.78 19.94
CA GLY A 135 -17.49 -10.94 21.13
C GLY A 135 -17.75 -9.66 21.91
N GLY A 136 -17.40 -8.49 21.36
CA GLY A 136 -17.71 -7.19 21.97
C GLY A 136 -19.19 -6.88 21.93
N ASP A 137 -19.70 -6.30 23.03
CA ASP A 137 -21.08 -5.81 23.12
C ASP A 137 -21.27 -4.49 22.33
N MET A 138 -22.49 -3.97 22.28
CA MET A 138 -22.80 -2.74 21.55
C MET A 138 -22.03 -1.52 22.08
N THR A 139 -21.69 -1.51 23.36
CA THR A 139 -20.89 -0.44 23.98
C THR A 139 -19.45 -0.47 23.43
N ILE A 140 -18.84 -1.65 23.40
CA ILE A 140 -17.51 -1.88 22.82
C ILE A 140 -17.50 -1.52 21.34
N CYS A 141 -18.50 -1.93 20.58
CA CYS A 141 -18.63 -1.61 19.16
C CYS A 141 -18.72 -0.09 18.92
N ALA A 142 -19.51 0.62 19.74
CA ALA A 142 -19.64 2.07 19.62
C ALA A 142 -18.32 2.80 19.95
N ILE A 143 -17.63 2.40 21.03
CA ILE A 143 -16.33 2.95 21.39
C ILE A 143 -15.29 2.70 20.30
N THR A 144 -15.24 1.46 19.77
CA THR A 144 -14.32 1.09 18.67
C THR A 144 -14.61 1.93 17.41
N PHE A 145 -15.89 2.11 17.07
CA PHE A 145 -16.29 2.94 15.93
C PHE A 145 -15.76 4.37 16.08
N ILE A 146 -16.03 5.00 17.22
CA ILE A 146 -15.62 6.39 17.50
C ILE A 146 -14.09 6.51 17.49
N ALA A 147 -13.39 5.61 18.18
CA ALA A 147 -11.94 5.61 18.27
C ALA A 147 -11.28 5.48 16.89
N SER A 148 -11.68 4.49 16.11
CA SER A 148 -11.09 4.25 14.77
C SER A 148 -11.51 5.33 13.75
N ALA A 149 -12.72 5.86 13.80
CA ALA A 149 -13.14 6.95 12.92
C ALA A 149 -12.33 8.23 13.18
N ILE A 150 -12.18 8.64 14.45
CA ILE A 150 -11.37 9.80 14.82
C ILE A 150 -9.89 9.55 14.45
N ALA A 151 -9.35 8.38 14.76
CA ALA A 151 -7.98 8.04 14.40
C ALA A 151 -7.75 8.08 12.88
N MET A 152 -8.69 7.58 12.08
CA MET A 152 -8.61 7.65 10.61
C MET A 152 -8.68 9.09 10.10
N PHE A 153 -9.52 9.93 10.70
CA PHE A 153 -9.57 11.35 10.36
C PHE A 153 -8.24 12.05 10.65
N VAL A 154 -7.66 11.82 11.83
CA VAL A 154 -6.34 12.34 12.22
C VAL A 154 -5.25 11.85 11.28
N ARG A 155 -5.25 10.56 10.95
CA ARG A 155 -4.33 9.97 9.97
C ARG A 155 -4.37 10.68 8.63
N GLN A 156 -5.57 10.92 8.10
CA GLN A 156 -5.74 11.63 6.82
C GLN A 156 -5.24 13.07 6.88
N GLU A 157 -5.43 13.76 8.02
CA GLU A 157 -5.01 15.15 8.16
C GLU A 157 -3.50 15.28 8.28
N ILE A 158 -2.85 14.40 9.05
CA ILE A 158 -1.40 14.39 9.20
C ILE A 158 -0.71 13.95 7.91
N SER A 159 -1.26 12.93 7.21
CA SER A 159 -0.72 12.46 5.93
C SER A 159 -0.71 13.53 4.85
N LYS A 160 -1.66 14.48 4.84
CA LYS A 160 -1.65 15.61 3.90
C LYS A 160 -0.46 16.56 4.09
N ARG A 161 0.09 16.60 5.30
CA ARG A 161 1.23 17.46 5.63
C ARG A 161 2.57 16.82 5.31
N HIS A 162 2.57 15.66 4.62
CA HIS A 162 3.77 14.92 4.19
C HIS A 162 4.74 14.52 5.32
N TYR A 163 4.23 14.32 6.55
CA TYR A 163 5.03 13.78 7.63
C TYR A 163 5.49 12.34 7.33
N ASN A 164 6.58 11.94 7.97
CA ASN A 164 7.10 10.58 7.87
C ASN A 164 6.00 9.55 8.24
N PRO A 165 5.79 8.51 7.43
CA PRO A 165 4.79 7.47 7.69
C PRO A 165 4.86 6.85 9.09
N LEU A 166 6.06 6.68 9.65
CA LEU A 166 6.26 6.18 11.02
C LEU A 166 5.55 7.10 12.04
N ILE A 167 5.75 8.41 11.93
CA ILE A 167 5.13 9.39 12.83
C ILE A 167 3.61 9.38 12.65
N VAL A 168 3.13 9.28 11.41
CA VAL A 168 1.70 9.20 11.11
C VAL A 168 1.08 7.98 11.79
N PHE A 169 1.73 6.82 11.71
CA PHE A 169 1.27 5.59 12.36
C PHE A 169 1.29 5.71 13.89
N ALA A 170 2.37 6.24 14.46
CA ALA A 170 2.49 6.42 15.91
C ALA A 170 1.39 7.35 16.48
N ILE A 171 1.16 8.51 15.86
CA ILE A 171 0.13 9.45 16.31
C ILE A 171 -1.27 8.86 16.12
N THR A 172 -1.52 8.18 15.00
CA THR A 172 -2.81 7.53 14.75
C THR A 172 -3.11 6.45 15.79
N ALA A 173 -2.12 5.58 16.08
CA ALA A 173 -2.23 4.56 17.11
C ALA A 173 -2.44 5.16 18.49
N PHE A 174 -1.71 6.23 18.82
CA PHE A 174 -1.87 6.96 20.08
C PHE A 174 -3.31 7.46 20.25
N VAL A 175 -3.87 8.13 19.23
CA VAL A 175 -5.24 8.66 19.30
C VAL A 175 -6.28 7.53 19.42
N ALA A 176 -6.14 6.47 18.59
CA ALA A 176 -7.04 5.32 18.68
C ALA A 176 -7.02 4.68 20.06
N SER A 177 -5.81 4.41 20.59
CA SER A 177 -5.63 3.76 21.89
C SER A 177 -5.98 4.66 23.06
N LEU A 178 -5.84 5.98 22.94
CA LEU A 178 -6.26 6.92 23.99
C LEU A 178 -7.79 6.88 24.15
N ILE A 179 -8.54 6.91 23.06
CA ILE A 179 -10.00 6.89 23.09
C ILE A 179 -10.51 5.51 23.53
N SER A 180 -10.03 4.44 22.90
CA SER A 180 -10.47 3.07 23.26
C SER A 180 -9.95 2.62 24.62
N GLY A 181 -8.77 3.10 25.06
CA GLY A 181 -8.23 2.83 26.39
C GLY A 181 -9.04 3.44 27.55
N MET A 182 -9.86 4.45 27.27
CA MET A 182 -10.82 4.94 28.26
C MET A 182 -11.84 3.85 28.66
N SER A 183 -12.18 2.93 27.76
CA SER A 183 -13.05 1.81 28.11
C SER A 183 -12.40 0.87 29.13
N LEU A 184 -11.08 0.66 29.06
CA LEU A 184 -10.31 -0.08 30.06
C LEU A 184 -10.29 0.63 31.41
N LYS A 185 -10.04 1.93 31.39
CA LYS A 185 -9.95 2.75 32.62
C LYS A 185 -11.26 2.79 33.38
N TYR A 186 -12.39 2.85 32.70
CA TYR A 186 -13.72 2.96 33.28
C TYR A 186 -14.52 1.66 33.26
N SER A 187 -13.92 0.53 32.85
CA SER A 187 -14.54 -0.79 32.73
C SER A 187 -15.85 -0.75 31.95
N LEU A 188 -15.85 -0.08 30.80
CA LEU A 188 -17.04 0.06 29.95
C LEU A 188 -17.19 -1.15 29.02
N GLY A 189 -18.39 -1.74 29.00
CA GLY A 189 -18.70 -2.90 28.16
C GLY A 189 -18.26 -4.24 28.76
N ASN A 190 -18.49 -5.30 28.02
CA ASN A 190 -18.23 -6.69 28.49
C ASN A 190 -16.72 -7.02 28.53
N ASP A 191 -15.97 -6.60 27.49
CA ASP A 191 -14.51 -6.80 27.42
C ASP A 191 -13.84 -5.58 26.76
N PRO A 192 -13.35 -4.63 27.56
CA PRO A 192 -12.72 -3.41 27.07
C PRO A 192 -11.43 -3.65 26.27
N HIS A 193 -10.76 -4.81 26.41
CA HIS A 193 -9.56 -5.14 25.61
C HIS A 193 -9.88 -5.31 24.13
N ILE A 194 -11.09 -5.79 23.81
CA ILE A 194 -11.58 -5.91 22.44
C ILE A 194 -11.64 -4.52 21.77
N ALA A 195 -12.12 -3.49 22.48
CA ALA A 195 -12.17 -2.13 21.95
C ALA A 195 -10.77 -1.61 21.59
N LEU A 196 -9.79 -1.81 22.47
CA LEU A 196 -8.41 -1.40 22.23
C LEU A 196 -7.81 -2.11 21.02
N ALA A 197 -7.88 -3.44 20.98
CA ALA A 197 -7.32 -4.25 19.90
C ALA A 197 -7.98 -3.92 18.54
N SER A 198 -9.31 -3.83 18.51
CA SER A 198 -10.06 -3.58 17.28
C SER A 198 -9.89 -2.16 16.75
N SER A 199 -9.73 -1.16 17.62
CA SER A 199 -9.58 0.24 17.19
C SER A 199 -8.26 0.51 16.46
N VAL A 200 -7.19 -0.23 16.74
CA VAL A 200 -5.89 -0.09 16.07
C VAL A 200 -5.73 -0.99 14.84
N LEU A 201 -6.71 -1.84 14.55
CA LEU A 201 -6.68 -2.77 13.42
C LEU A 201 -6.48 -2.04 12.07
N LEU A 202 -6.99 -0.81 11.96
CA LEU A 202 -6.81 0.06 10.76
C LEU A 202 -5.33 0.35 10.43
N LEU A 203 -4.40 0.09 11.35
CA LEU A 203 -2.97 0.34 11.20
C LEU A 203 -2.17 -0.92 10.87
N VAL A 204 -2.78 -2.09 10.87
CA VAL A 204 -2.08 -3.33 10.50
C VAL A 204 -1.67 -3.27 9.03
N PRO A 205 -0.35 -3.31 8.71
CA PRO A 205 0.13 -3.24 7.34
C PRO A 205 0.01 -4.59 6.62
N GLY A 206 -1.20 -5.16 6.59
CA GLY A 206 -1.44 -6.52 6.08
C GLY A 206 -1.08 -6.69 4.62
N PHE A 207 -1.43 -5.72 3.77
CA PHE A 207 -1.15 -5.78 2.34
C PHE A 207 0.37 -5.77 2.03
N PRO A 208 1.20 -4.87 2.58
CA PRO A 208 2.65 -4.93 2.43
C PRO A 208 3.25 -6.24 2.95
N LEU A 209 2.74 -6.80 4.05
CA LEU A 209 3.24 -8.07 4.61
C LEU A 209 2.93 -9.26 3.69
N ILE A 210 1.70 -9.36 3.17
CA ILE A 210 1.31 -10.42 2.24
C ILE A 210 2.13 -10.34 0.95
N ASN A 211 2.26 -9.14 0.37
CA ASN A 211 3.07 -8.95 -0.84
C ASN A 211 4.56 -9.23 -0.59
N SER A 212 5.07 -8.90 0.59
CA SER A 212 6.45 -9.23 0.97
C SER A 212 6.70 -10.74 0.96
N LEU A 213 5.81 -11.50 1.59
CA LEU A 213 5.92 -12.96 1.61
C LEU A 213 5.79 -13.55 0.20
N ALA A 214 4.81 -13.09 -0.57
CA ALA A 214 4.61 -13.52 -1.95
C ALA A 214 5.84 -13.23 -2.83
N ASP A 215 6.43 -12.03 -2.70
CA ASP A 215 7.65 -11.66 -3.43
C ASP A 215 8.84 -12.56 -3.06
N ILE A 216 9.04 -12.86 -1.77
CA ILE A 216 10.13 -13.76 -1.32
C ILE A 216 9.93 -15.17 -1.91
N LEU A 217 8.73 -15.72 -1.80
CA LEU A 217 8.42 -17.06 -2.30
C LEU A 217 8.55 -17.18 -3.83
N LYS A 218 8.33 -16.08 -4.57
CA LYS A 218 8.49 -16.02 -6.03
C LYS A 218 9.90 -15.62 -6.48
N GLY A 219 10.86 -15.51 -5.57
CA GLY A 219 12.27 -15.22 -5.86
C GLY A 219 12.63 -13.73 -5.93
N TYR A 220 11.68 -12.81 -5.70
CA TYR A 220 11.95 -11.35 -5.62
C TYR A 220 12.40 -10.94 -4.21
N VAL A 221 13.43 -11.62 -3.69
CA VAL A 221 13.86 -11.55 -2.28
C VAL A 221 14.16 -10.11 -1.85
N ASN A 222 14.90 -9.34 -2.65
CA ASN A 222 15.26 -7.94 -2.33
C ASN A 222 14.04 -7.05 -2.17
N MET A 223 13.04 -7.22 -3.03
CA MET A 223 11.78 -6.46 -2.97
C MET A 223 10.96 -6.89 -1.75
N GLY A 224 10.87 -8.20 -1.51
CA GLY A 224 10.17 -8.75 -0.36
C GLY A 224 10.75 -8.27 0.96
N ILE A 225 12.08 -8.34 1.14
CA ILE A 225 12.76 -7.81 2.34
C ILE A 225 12.50 -6.31 2.50
N GLY A 226 12.56 -5.53 1.42
CA GLY A 226 12.27 -4.10 1.47
C GLY A 226 10.84 -3.81 1.97
N ARG A 227 9.84 -4.51 1.46
CA ARG A 227 8.43 -4.39 1.90
C ARG A 227 8.25 -4.84 3.35
N TRP A 228 8.88 -5.95 3.75
CA TRP A 228 8.88 -6.45 5.13
C TRP A 228 9.43 -5.41 6.10
N THR A 229 10.59 -4.85 5.80
CA THR A 229 11.25 -3.84 6.64
C THR A 229 10.35 -2.61 6.82
N ILE A 230 9.75 -2.10 5.75
CA ILE A 230 8.82 -0.96 5.82
C ILE A 230 7.62 -1.30 6.73
N ALA A 231 7.00 -2.47 6.53
CA ALA A 231 5.86 -2.91 7.32
C ALA A 231 6.22 -3.04 8.82
N THR A 232 7.38 -3.63 9.13
CA THR A 232 7.89 -3.77 10.51
C THR A 232 8.13 -2.42 11.18
N VAL A 233 8.73 -1.46 10.47
CA VAL A 233 8.97 -0.10 10.99
C VAL A 233 7.64 0.62 11.27
N LEU A 234 6.64 0.48 10.40
CA LEU A 234 5.31 1.06 10.61
C LEU A 234 4.59 0.44 11.82
N THR A 235 4.67 -0.89 11.96
CA THR A 235 4.11 -1.60 13.13
C THR A 235 4.79 -1.16 14.41
N PHE A 236 6.12 -1.01 14.41
CA PHE A 236 6.86 -0.49 15.56
C PHE A 236 6.40 0.93 15.94
N GLY A 237 6.16 1.81 14.95
CA GLY A 237 5.57 3.13 15.19
C GLY A 237 4.20 3.05 15.87
N ALA A 238 3.34 2.15 15.38
CA ALA A 238 2.03 1.93 16.00
C ALA A 238 2.15 1.41 17.46
N CYS A 239 3.05 0.46 17.72
CA CYS A 239 3.31 -0.04 19.07
C CYS A 239 3.74 1.08 20.03
N LEU A 240 4.64 1.97 19.59
CA LEU A 240 5.03 3.13 20.39
C LEU A 240 3.82 4.02 20.73
N GLY A 241 2.95 4.30 19.76
CA GLY A 241 1.73 5.08 19.97
C GLY A 241 0.81 4.45 21.01
N ILE A 242 0.59 3.12 20.93
CA ILE A 242 -0.23 2.37 21.90
C ILE A 242 0.38 2.47 23.31
N VAL A 243 1.67 2.19 23.44
CA VAL A 243 2.38 2.21 24.74
C VAL A 243 2.28 3.60 25.39
N PHE A 244 2.50 4.67 24.63
CA PHE A 244 2.36 6.04 25.13
C PHE A 244 0.93 6.36 25.60
N ALA A 245 -0.10 5.89 24.85
CA ALA A 245 -1.49 6.10 25.23
C ALA A 245 -1.85 5.38 26.54
N LEU A 246 -1.47 4.11 26.67
CA LEU A 246 -1.76 3.30 27.86
C LEU A 246 -1.01 3.80 29.09
N ASN A 247 0.22 4.29 28.93
CA ASN A 247 0.99 4.90 30.00
C ASN A 247 0.34 6.22 30.48
N LEU A 248 -0.08 7.07 29.56
CA LEU A 248 -0.79 8.32 29.89
C LEU A 248 -2.09 8.08 30.65
N LEU A 249 -2.80 6.99 30.35
CA LEU A 249 -4.01 6.59 31.05
C LEU A 249 -3.74 5.91 32.41
N ASN A 250 -2.48 5.67 32.77
CA ASN A 250 -2.06 4.88 33.93
C ASN A 250 -2.66 3.46 33.99
N ILE A 251 -2.85 2.85 32.81
CA ILE A 251 -3.36 1.47 32.70
C ILE A 251 -2.23 0.46 32.85
N VAL A 252 -1.02 0.82 32.39
CA VAL A 252 0.19 0.00 32.54
C VAL A 252 1.13 0.69 33.52
N SER A 253 1.23 0.16 34.74
CA SER A 253 2.28 0.55 35.67
C SER A 253 3.56 -0.23 35.32
N TRP A 254 4.59 0.47 34.83
CA TRP A 254 5.93 -0.12 34.58
C TRP A 254 6.74 -0.32 35.87
N VAL A 255 6.18 0.07 37.02
CA VAL A 255 6.79 -0.05 38.33
C VAL A 255 5.83 -0.85 39.19
N GLY A 256 6.06 -2.14 39.27
CA GLY A 256 5.54 -3.04 40.28
C GLY A 256 6.64 -3.40 41.24
#